data_43309a1cd60e7bed61cc3c748ed1e33d
#
_entry.id   43309a1cd60e7bed61cc3c748ed1e33d
#
_cell.length_a   1.000
_cell.length_b   1.000
_cell.length_c   1.000
_cell.angle_alpha   90.00
_cell.angle_beta   90.00
_cell.angle_gamma   90.00
#
_symmetry.space_group_name_H-M   'P 1'
#
loop_
_entity.id
_entity.type
_entity.pdbx_description
1 polymer ?
#
loop_
_entity_poly.entity_id
_entity_poly.type
_entity_poly.pdbx_seq_one_letter_code
_entity_poly.pdbx_strand_id
1 'polypeptide(L)'
;MIASWYDGQGPAADVLRGGELPDPRPGPGEVRVRVTVSGVNPGDTKKRGGWLGSSMPYPRVIPHSDAAGVVDAVGSGVDARRVGQRVWVYGAQSYRAFGTAAQYTVVPDQQAVPLPDHLGDELGASLGIPGITAHRAVFADGPVDGRIVLVHGVLGGVGSLAAQLAHWGGATVIGTVRRGGDLDRVDPAVVPHTVALDCGDPASAIRAHAPDGVHRVVEVSLSANADLDNAVTALDAVVAAYGTHADRTELPFWPLLFHNVTLRLLGSDDFPAAAKRQAARDLTAAAAVGALTVDIGDRFPLADIAEAHDRVDAGGRGRVLVTVPG
;
A
#
# COMPACT_ATOMS: atom_id res chain seq x y z
N MET A 1 -6.20 26.03 -7.92
CA MET A 1 -5.22 25.19 -7.22
C MET A 1 -4.11 24.77 -8.15
N ILE A 2 -2.91 24.64 -7.63
CA ILE A 2 -1.82 23.98 -8.38
C ILE A 2 -2.05 22.48 -8.34
N ALA A 3 -1.92 21.82 -9.49
CA ALA A 3 -2.10 20.38 -9.64
C ALA A 3 -1.17 19.81 -10.72
N SER A 4 -0.96 18.50 -10.67
CA SER A 4 -0.32 17.75 -11.75
C SER A 4 -1.30 16.70 -12.29
N TRP A 5 -1.38 16.56 -13.61
CA TRP A 5 -2.34 15.69 -14.29
C TRP A 5 -1.77 15.10 -15.56
N TYR A 6 -2.48 14.13 -16.12
CA TYR A 6 -2.27 13.63 -17.48
C TYR A 6 -3.61 13.55 -18.25
N ASP A 7 -3.54 13.83 -19.56
CA ASP A 7 -4.66 13.78 -20.50
C ASP A 7 -4.48 12.63 -21.52
N GLY A 8 -3.44 11.83 -21.37
CA GLY A 8 -3.08 10.66 -22.17
C GLY A 8 -2.14 9.74 -21.40
N GLN A 9 -2.06 8.48 -21.78
CA GLN A 9 -1.17 7.50 -21.17
C GLN A 9 0.18 7.45 -21.89
N GLY A 10 1.26 7.17 -21.15
CA GLY A 10 2.62 7.10 -21.70
C GLY A 10 3.71 7.28 -20.66
N PRO A 11 4.97 7.52 -21.07
CA PRO A 11 6.09 7.85 -20.19
C PRO A 11 5.79 9.07 -19.31
N ALA A 12 6.32 9.12 -18.09
CA ALA A 12 5.99 10.17 -17.12
C ALA A 12 6.32 11.58 -17.67
N ALA A 13 7.51 11.77 -18.18
CA ALA A 13 7.97 13.04 -18.70
C ALA A 13 7.16 13.56 -19.91
N ASP A 14 6.55 12.65 -20.68
CA ASP A 14 5.79 13.00 -21.89
C ASP A 14 4.35 13.40 -21.57
N VAL A 15 3.73 12.81 -20.53
CA VAL A 15 2.29 12.93 -20.30
C VAL A 15 1.92 13.73 -19.06
N LEU A 16 2.75 13.76 -18.03
CA LEU A 16 2.46 14.53 -16.82
C LEU A 16 2.66 16.03 -17.09
N ARG A 17 1.65 16.80 -16.68
CA ARG A 17 1.59 18.26 -16.84
C ARG A 17 1.34 18.89 -15.48
N GLY A 18 1.98 20.02 -15.18
CA GLY A 18 1.73 20.82 -13.99
C GLY A 18 1.09 22.17 -14.36
N GLY A 19 0.24 22.69 -13.51
CA GLY A 19 -0.37 24.00 -13.73
C GLY A 19 -1.54 24.30 -12.80
N GLU A 20 -2.31 25.34 -13.14
CA GLU A 20 -3.48 25.76 -12.37
C GLU A 20 -4.77 25.11 -12.89
N LEU A 21 -5.56 24.62 -11.96
CA LEU A 21 -6.91 24.12 -12.18
C LEU A 21 -7.87 24.83 -11.20
N PRO A 22 -9.19 24.88 -11.50
CA PRO A 22 -10.18 25.35 -10.55
C PRO A 22 -10.14 24.55 -9.25
N ASP A 23 -10.37 25.22 -8.12
CA ASP A 23 -10.49 24.55 -6.83
C ASP A 23 -11.72 23.64 -6.82
N PRO A 24 -11.58 22.36 -6.41
CA PRO A 24 -12.71 21.46 -6.32
C PRO A 24 -13.61 21.85 -5.14
N ARG A 25 -14.91 21.58 -5.27
CA ARG A 25 -15.88 21.79 -4.20
C ARG A 25 -16.42 20.46 -3.70
N PRO A 26 -16.46 20.23 -2.37
CA PRO A 26 -17.00 19.00 -1.83
C PRO A 26 -18.52 18.92 -2.06
N GLY A 27 -18.99 17.81 -2.60
CA GLY A 27 -20.40 17.47 -2.72
C GLY A 27 -20.98 16.93 -1.39
N PRO A 28 -22.28 16.53 -1.39
CA PRO A 28 -22.89 15.93 -0.21
C PRO A 28 -22.12 14.69 0.29
N GLY A 29 -21.82 14.65 1.59
CA GLY A 29 -21.07 13.54 2.21
C GLY A 29 -19.57 13.53 1.91
N GLU A 30 -19.03 14.58 1.29
CA GLU A 30 -17.60 14.69 0.95
C GLU A 30 -16.92 15.79 1.78
N VAL A 31 -15.61 15.65 1.87
CA VAL A 31 -14.72 16.69 2.42
C VAL A 31 -13.69 17.10 1.38
N ARG A 32 -13.25 18.35 1.42
CA ARG A 32 -12.07 18.82 0.71
C ARG A 32 -10.89 18.81 1.67
N VAL A 33 -9.79 18.24 1.23
CA VAL A 33 -8.54 18.18 1.98
C VAL A 33 -7.51 19.03 1.28
N ARG A 34 -6.92 19.98 2.00
CA ARG A 34 -5.70 20.68 1.58
C ARG A 34 -4.54 19.73 1.84
N VAL A 35 -3.96 19.24 0.76
CA VAL A 35 -2.90 18.22 0.77
C VAL A 35 -1.56 18.85 1.14
N THR A 36 -0.82 18.22 2.05
CA THR A 36 0.56 18.56 2.39
C THR A 36 1.55 17.61 1.78
N VAL A 37 1.22 16.32 1.78
CA VAL A 37 2.06 15.23 1.23
C VAL A 37 1.17 14.26 0.48
N SER A 38 1.57 13.86 -0.71
CA SER A 38 0.93 12.85 -1.56
C SER A 38 1.85 11.64 -1.73
N GLY A 39 1.33 10.43 -1.52
CA GLY A 39 2.08 9.18 -1.65
C GLY A 39 1.99 8.61 -3.07
N VAL A 40 3.13 8.25 -3.66
CA VAL A 40 3.20 7.62 -4.98
C VAL A 40 3.24 6.10 -4.85
N ASN A 41 2.37 5.40 -5.58
CA ASN A 41 2.30 3.94 -5.57
C ASN A 41 2.60 3.36 -6.97
N PRO A 42 3.09 2.12 -7.06
CA PRO A 42 3.25 1.43 -8.35
C PRO A 42 1.95 1.32 -9.16
N GLY A 43 0.78 1.32 -8.50
CA GLY A 43 -0.53 1.37 -9.16
C GLY A 43 -0.77 2.67 -9.92
N ASP A 44 -0.29 3.80 -9.39
CA ASP A 44 -0.45 5.12 -10.02
C ASP A 44 0.37 5.21 -11.30
N THR A 45 1.62 4.73 -11.28
CA THR A 45 2.50 4.73 -12.44
C THR A 45 2.01 3.76 -13.52
N LYS A 46 1.49 2.59 -13.12
CA LYS A 46 0.88 1.61 -14.02
C LYS A 46 -0.38 2.16 -14.72
N LYS A 47 -1.27 2.83 -13.98
CA LYS A 47 -2.46 3.49 -14.56
C LYS A 47 -2.06 4.56 -15.56
N ARG A 48 -1.08 5.41 -15.23
CA ARG A 48 -0.52 6.40 -16.15
C ARG A 48 0.11 5.76 -17.39
N GLY A 49 0.84 4.67 -17.22
CA GLY A 49 1.54 3.97 -18.31
C GLY A 49 0.64 3.14 -19.23
N GLY A 50 -0.65 2.94 -18.90
CA GLY A 50 -1.55 2.06 -19.68
C GLY A 50 -1.26 0.58 -19.51
N TRP A 51 -0.94 0.15 -18.30
CA TRP A 51 -0.61 -1.23 -17.97
C TRP A 51 -1.71 -2.21 -18.39
N LEU A 52 -1.31 -3.35 -18.94
CA LEU A 52 -2.22 -4.38 -19.49
C LEU A 52 -3.19 -3.85 -20.56
N GLY A 53 -2.82 -2.81 -21.30
CA GLY A 53 -3.68 -2.21 -22.31
C GLY A 53 -4.90 -1.48 -21.75
N SER A 54 -4.85 -1.10 -20.46
CA SER A 54 -5.94 -0.31 -19.85
C SER A 54 -6.06 1.06 -20.53
N SER A 55 -7.29 1.50 -20.77
CA SER A 55 -7.59 2.84 -21.26
C SER A 55 -7.86 3.80 -20.10
N MET A 56 -7.70 5.10 -20.35
CA MET A 56 -8.10 6.13 -19.39
C MET A 56 -9.63 6.12 -19.22
N PRO A 57 -10.15 6.01 -17.98
CA PRO A 57 -11.59 6.10 -17.73
C PRO A 57 -12.11 7.55 -17.77
N TYR A 58 -11.23 8.54 -17.76
CA TYR A 58 -11.54 9.97 -17.73
C TYR A 58 -10.64 10.73 -18.71
N PRO A 59 -11.12 11.84 -19.32
CA PRO A 59 -10.31 12.63 -20.26
C PRO A 59 -9.11 13.33 -19.61
N ARG A 60 -9.16 13.52 -18.29
CA ARG A 60 -8.07 14.07 -17.47
C ARG A 60 -8.01 13.34 -16.14
N VAL A 61 -6.81 13.01 -15.68
CA VAL A 61 -6.58 12.34 -14.38
C VAL A 61 -5.52 13.10 -13.60
N ILE A 62 -5.86 13.52 -12.37
CA ILE A 62 -4.87 13.86 -11.33
C ILE A 62 -4.51 12.56 -10.64
N PRO A 63 -3.24 12.11 -10.68
CA PRO A 63 -2.86 10.82 -10.10
C PRO A 63 -2.82 10.82 -8.57
N HIS A 64 -2.46 9.68 -8.02
CA HIS A 64 -2.26 9.33 -6.63
C HIS A 64 -3.57 9.17 -5.83
N SER A 65 -3.53 8.18 -4.96
CA SER A 65 -4.68 7.80 -4.12
C SER A 65 -4.49 8.14 -2.64
N ASP A 66 -3.27 8.37 -2.20
CA ASP A 66 -2.88 8.50 -0.81
C ASP A 66 -2.35 9.90 -0.51
N ALA A 67 -2.73 10.45 0.64
CA ALA A 67 -2.21 11.74 1.09
C ALA A 67 -2.30 11.91 2.61
N ALA A 68 -1.63 12.94 3.10
CA ALA A 68 -1.95 13.58 4.37
C ALA A 68 -2.20 15.07 4.15
N GLY A 69 -2.98 15.68 5.02
CA GLY A 69 -3.32 17.09 4.95
C GLY A 69 -4.35 17.51 5.99
N VAL A 70 -5.03 18.59 5.69
CA VAL A 70 -6.02 19.19 6.60
C VAL A 70 -7.34 19.37 5.87
N VAL A 71 -8.44 18.96 6.47
CA VAL A 71 -9.80 19.27 5.96
C VAL A 71 -10.01 20.79 5.99
N ASP A 72 -10.27 21.38 4.83
CA ASP A 72 -10.47 22.83 4.72
C ASP A 72 -11.91 23.23 4.33
N ALA A 73 -12.68 22.28 3.79
CA ALA A 73 -14.10 22.48 3.51
C ALA A 73 -14.87 21.15 3.61
N VAL A 74 -16.15 21.25 3.93
CA VAL A 74 -17.05 20.09 4.04
C VAL A 74 -18.29 20.30 3.17
N GLY A 75 -18.79 19.21 2.57
CA GLY A 75 -20.08 19.20 1.88
C GLY A 75 -21.28 19.03 2.82
N SER A 76 -22.48 19.16 2.28
CA SER A 76 -23.68 18.97 3.07
C SER A 76 -23.75 17.55 3.66
N GLY A 77 -24.23 17.44 4.90
CA GLY A 77 -24.33 16.17 5.63
C GLY A 77 -23.04 15.75 6.35
N VAL A 78 -21.95 16.50 6.22
CA VAL A 78 -20.71 16.29 6.99
C VAL A 78 -20.65 17.28 8.15
N ASP A 79 -20.14 16.84 9.29
CA ASP A 79 -19.97 17.69 10.49
C ASP A 79 -18.96 18.82 10.21
N ALA A 80 -19.39 20.06 10.37
CA ALA A 80 -18.54 21.24 10.15
C ALA A 80 -17.30 21.30 11.07
N ARG A 81 -17.31 20.60 12.21
CA ARG A 81 -16.14 20.47 13.11
C ARG A 81 -14.98 19.71 12.49
N ARG A 82 -15.20 19.05 11.35
CA ARG A 82 -14.12 18.43 10.57
C ARG A 82 -13.14 19.45 9.99
N VAL A 83 -13.58 20.69 9.74
CA VAL A 83 -12.70 21.76 9.23
C VAL A 83 -11.59 22.05 10.25
N GLY A 84 -10.34 22.06 9.76
CA GLY A 84 -9.13 22.16 10.57
C GLY A 84 -8.56 20.84 11.07
N GLN A 85 -9.26 19.71 10.89
CA GLN A 85 -8.80 18.41 11.33
C GLN A 85 -7.68 17.89 10.41
N ARG A 86 -6.57 17.45 11.00
CA ARG A 86 -5.53 16.70 10.30
C ARG A 86 -6.03 15.31 9.94
N VAL A 87 -5.77 14.89 8.69
CA VAL A 87 -6.24 13.61 8.15
C VAL A 87 -5.19 12.95 7.28
N TRP A 88 -5.27 11.65 7.18
CA TRP A 88 -4.71 10.90 6.08
C TRP A 88 -5.85 10.42 5.17
N VAL A 89 -5.53 10.29 3.87
CA VAL A 89 -6.51 10.00 2.81
C VAL A 89 -6.12 8.71 2.10
N TYR A 90 -7.14 7.91 1.77
CA TYR A 90 -6.98 6.74 0.92
C TYR A 90 -7.97 6.71 -0.23
N GLY A 91 -7.57 6.13 -1.35
CA GLY A 91 -8.45 5.85 -2.47
C GLY A 91 -9.00 7.10 -3.17
N ALA A 92 -8.31 8.25 -3.09
CA ALA A 92 -8.78 9.48 -3.73
C ALA A 92 -8.97 9.31 -5.25
N GLN A 93 -8.10 8.54 -5.91
CA GLN A 93 -8.16 8.27 -7.36
C GLN A 93 -8.80 6.91 -7.69
N SER A 94 -9.32 6.15 -6.70
CA SER A 94 -10.03 4.89 -6.94
C SER A 94 -11.36 5.16 -7.65
N TYR A 95 -11.44 4.84 -8.95
CA TYR A 95 -12.61 5.11 -9.82
C TYR A 95 -13.05 6.59 -9.86
N ARG A 96 -12.11 7.51 -9.68
CA ARG A 96 -12.32 8.95 -9.69
C ARG A 96 -11.29 9.61 -10.59
N ALA A 97 -11.66 10.75 -11.19
CA ALA A 97 -10.78 11.49 -12.09
C ALA A 97 -9.60 12.16 -11.35
N PHE A 98 -9.84 12.66 -10.11
CA PHE A 98 -8.91 13.52 -9.43
C PHE A 98 -8.45 12.91 -8.10
N GLY A 99 -7.15 12.67 -8.03
CA GLY A 99 -6.44 12.16 -6.88
C GLY A 99 -5.75 13.25 -6.04
N THR A 100 -4.60 12.90 -5.46
CA THR A 100 -3.94 13.71 -4.45
C THR A 100 -2.71 14.48 -4.96
N ALA A 101 -2.34 14.38 -6.23
CA ALA A 101 -1.26 15.16 -6.83
C ALA A 101 -1.69 16.62 -7.12
N ALA A 102 -2.27 17.28 -6.12
CA ALA A 102 -2.82 18.65 -6.19
C ALA A 102 -2.89 19.28 -4.82
N GLN A 103 -2.98 20.61 -4.77
CA GLN A 103 -3.18 21.36 -3.49
C GLN A 103 -4.45 20.93 -2.75
N TYR A 104 -5.49 20.53 -3.48
CA TYR A 104 -6.75 20.08 -2.91
C TYR A 104 -7.22 18.79 -3.57
N THR A 105 -7.73 17.88 -2.76
CA THR A 105 -8.49 16.72 -3.21
C THR A 105 -9.85 16.69 -2.51
N VAL A 106 -10.85 16.12 -3.17
CA VAL A 106 -12.17 15.88 -2.59
C VAL A 106 -12.41 14.39 -2.50
N VAL A 107 -12.79 13.93 -1.32
CA VAL A 107 -13.06 12.51 -1.06
C VAL A 107 -14.32 12.35 -0.20
N PRO A 108 -14.99 11.19 -0.24
CA PRO A 108 -15.98 10.84 0.76
C PRO A 108 -15.43 11.03 2.18
N ASP A 109 -16.22 11.57 3.10
CA ASP A 109 -15.80 11.87 4.48
C ASP A 109 -15.08 10.70 5.17
N GLN A 110 -15.54 9.47 4.92
CA GLN A 110 -14.97 8.26 5.50
C GLN A 110 -13.56 7.91 4.97
N GLN A 111 -13.13 8.49 3.85
CA GLN A 111 -11.80 8.28 3.26
C GLN A 111 -10.77 9.32 3.74
N ALA A 112 -11.21 10.35 4.46
CA ALA A 112 -10.37 11.32 5.16
C ALA A 112 -10.31 10.94 6.65
N VAL A 113 -9.36 10.08 7.00
CA VAL A 113 -9.25 9.47 8.34
C VAL A 113 -8.49 10.41 9.28
N PRO A 114 -8.96 10.66 10.50
CA PRO A 114 -8.23 11.48 11.46
C PRO A 114 -6.80 11.00 11.67
N LEU A 115 -5.83 11.90 11.53
CA LEU A 115 -4.41 11.66 11.80
C LEU A 115 -4.07 12.25 13.17
N PRO A 116 -3.68 11.45 14.18
CA PRO A 116 -3.26 11.95 15.47
C PRO A 116 -2.15 13.00 15.39
N ASP A 117 -2.20 14.04 16.23
CA ASP A 117 -1.30 15.20 16.14
C ASP A 117 0.20 14.87 16.27
N HIS A 118 0.53 13.82 17.02
CA HIS A 118 1.90 13.38 17.20
C HIS A 118 2.46 12.56 16.01
N LEU A 119 1.62 12.21 15.03
CA LEU A 119 2.04 11.49 13.82
C LEU A 119 2.37 12.46 12.70
N GLY A 120 3.45 12.17 11.97
CA GLY A 120 3.88 12.96 10.82
C GLY A 120 3.01 12.71 9.59
N ASP A 121 2.90 13.74 8.73
CA ASP A 121 2.14 13.67 7.48
C ASP A 121 2.72 12.63 6.51
N GLU A 122 4.03 12.39 6.54
CA GLU A 122 4.67 11.37 5.70
C GLU A 122 4.21 9.95 6.03
N LEU A 123 4.06 9.64 7.32
CA LEU A 123 3.45 8.38 7.74
C LEU A 123 2.00 8.32 7.26
N GLY A 124 1.22 9.40 7.49
CA GLY A 124 -0.18 9.48 7.04
C GLY A 124 -0.33 9.21 5.54
N ALA A 125 0.47 9.88 4.70
CA ALA A 125 0.48 9.69 3.24
C ALA A 125 0.96 8.30 2.78
N SER A 126 1.44 7.47 3.71
CA SER A 126 1.93 6.12 3.46
C SER A 126 0.98 5.01 3.95
N LEU A 127 -0.10 5.37 4.64
CA LEU A 127 -1.07 4.40 5.19
C LEU A 127 -2.15 3.97 4.19
N GLY A 128 -2.38 4.70 3.10
CA GLY A 128 -3.46 4.45 2.14
C GLY A 128 -3.36 3.10 1.44
N ILE A 129 -3.03 3.09 0.16
CA ILE A 129 -2.93 1.85 -0.65
C ILE A 129 -2.04 0.79 0.03
N PRO A 130 -0.78 1.10 0.44
CA PRO A 130 0.08 0.05 1.00
C PRO A 130 -0.41 -0.46 2.36
N GLY A 131 -0.86 0.41 3.26
CA GLY A 131 -1.34 0.01 4.58
C GLY A 131 -2.64 -0.79 4.52
N ILE A 132 -3.62 -0.34 3.73
CA ILE A 132 -4.90 -1.05 3.55
C ILE A 132 -4.68 -2.41 2.87
N THR A 133 -3.75 -2.50 1.90
CA THR A 133 -3.37 -3.77 1.27
C THR A 133 -2.70 -4.70 2.28
N ALA A 134 -1.75 -4.20 3.06
CA ALA A 134 -1.06 -4.95 4.10
C ALA A 134 -2.06 -5.46 5.16
N HIS A 135 -2.94 -4.60 5.65
CA HIS A 135 -3.98 -4.98 6.60
C HIS A 135 -4.89 -6.10 6.04
N ARG A 136 -5.31 -5.96 4.79
CA ARG A 136 -6.16 -6.98 4.15
C ARG A 136 -5.44 -8.32 3.99
N ALA A 137 -4.16 -8.29 3.61
CA ALA A 137 -3.34 -9.49 3.48
C ALA A 137 -3.16 -10.21 4.83
N VAL A 138 -3.02 -9.45 5.91
CA VAL A 138 -2.80 -10.02 7.25
C VAL A 138 -4.10 -10.47 7.91
N PHE A 139 -5.21 -9.72 7.81
CA PHE A 139 -6.38 -9.93 8.68
C PHE A 139 -7.67 -10.36 7.96
N ALA A 140 -7.70 -10.46 6.64
CA ALA A 140 -8.94 -10.80 5.92
C ALA A 140 -9.54 -12.16 6.29
N ASP A 141 -8.70 -13.10 6.69
CA ASP A 141 -9.07 -14.47 7.00
C ASP A 141 -8.94 -14.78 8.51
N GLY A 142 -9.20 -13.77 9.33
CA GLY A 142 -9.22 -13.88 10.79
C GLY A 142 -7.91 -13.40 11.46
N PRO A 143 -7.88 -13.48 12.81
CA PRO A 143 -6.74 -13.01 13.61
C PRO A 143 -5.50 -13.86 13.36
N VAL A 144 -4.34 -13.27 13.65
CA VAL A 144 -3.02 -13.91 13.48
C VAL A 144 -2.28 -14.13 14.81
N ASP A 145 -2.93 -13.86 15.92
CA ASP A 145 -2.36 -14.12 17.25
C ASP A 145 -1.90 -15.58 17.40
N GLY A 146 -0.66 -15.78 17.83
CA GLY A 146 -0.02 -17.08 17.94
C GLY A 146 0.24 -17.81 16.59
N ARG A 147 -0.01 -17.16 15.45
CA ARG A 147 0.27 -17.72 14.11
C ARG A 147 1.66 -17.38 13.63
N ILE A 148 2.19 -18.18 12.71
CA ILE A 148 3.40 -17.86 11.94
C ILE A 148 2.97 -17.23 10.62
N VAL A 149 3.42 -16.03 10.35
CA VAL A 149 3.14 -15.26 9.13
C VAL A 149 4.43 -15.06 8.34
N LEU A 150 4.47 -15.57 7.11
CA LEU A 150 5.54 -15.28 6.16
C LEU A 150 5.20 -14.02 5.38
N VAL A 151 6.12 -13.07 5.33
CA VAL A 151 5.97 -11.83 4.55
C VAL A 151 7.08 -11.74 3.53
N HIS A 152 6.73 -11.86 2.27
CA HIS A 152 7.68 -11.67 1.18
C HIS A 152 7.98 -10.19 0.95
N GLY A 153 9.27 -9.86 0.82
CA GLY A 153 9.71 -8.50 0.54
C GLY A 153 9.46 -7.50 1.68
N VAL A 154 9.86 -7.86 2.91
CA VAL A 154 9.64 -7.05 4.14
C VAL A 154 10.24 -5.64 4.11
N LEU A 155 11.12 -5.33 3.17
CA LEU A 155 11.66 -3.97 2.96
C LEU A 155 10.85 -3.14 1.94
N GLY A 156 9.79 -3.71 1.37
CA GLY A 156 8.88 -3.01 0.45
C GLY A 156 7.76 -2.27 1.17
N GLY A 157 7.09 -1.33 0.50
CA GLY A 157 6.06 -0.48 1.11
C GLY A 157 4.89 -1.25 1.73
N VAL A 158 4.36 -2.28 1.05
CA VAL A 158 3.30 -3.16 1.60
C VAL A 158 3.90 -4.18 2.57
N GLY A 159 5.02 -4.83 2.20
CA GLY A 159 5.63 -5.89 3.00
C GLY A 159 6.08 -5.40 4.38
N SER A 160 6.68 -4.21 4.47
CA SER A 160 7.08 -3.61 5.74
C SER A 160 5.89 -3.37 6.67
N LEU A 161 4.82 -2.78 6.16
CA LEU A 161 3.60 -2.54 6.94
C LEU A 161 2.89 -3.86 7.30
N ALA A 162 2.91 -4.86 6.41
CA ALA A 162 2.35 -6.17 6.70
C ALA A 162 3.08 -6.91 7.83
N ALA A 163 4.41 -6.85 7.84
CA ALA A 163 5.22 -7.43 8.90
C ALA A 163 4.93 -6.77 10.25
N GLN A 164 4.89 -5.43 10.29
CA GLN A 164 4.57 -4.66 11.50
C GLN A 164 3.14 -4.93 11.99
N LEU A 165 2.16 -5.00 11.08
CA LEU A 165 0.77 -5.34 11.43
C LEU A 165 0.63 -6.77 11.93
N ALA A 166 1.32 -7.74 11.32
CA ALA A 166 1.32 -9.12 11.77
C ALA A 166 1.93 -9.24 13.17
N HIS A 167 3.06 -8.57 13.42
CA HIS A 167 3.68 -8.48 14.74
C HIS A 167 2.76 -7.81 15.76
N TRP A 168 2.17 -6.66 15.42
CA TRP A 168 1.18 -5.97 16.27
C TRP A 168 -0.04 -6.85 16.58
N GLY A 169 -0.45 -7.70 15.64
CA GLY A 169 -1.52 -8.69 15.78
C GLY A 169 -1.14 -9.96 16.55
N GLY A 170 0.08 -10.04 17.14
CA GLY A 170 0.52 -11.17 17.96
C GLY A 170 1.12 -12.35 17.16
N ALA A 171 1.43 -12.17 15.88
CA ALA A 171 2.06 -13.22 15.08
C ALA A 171 3.57 -13.28 15.27
N THR A 172 4.15 -14.47 15.08
CA THR A 172 5.58 -14.62 14.79
C THR A 172 5.80 -14.37 13.32
N VAL A 173 6.63 -13.38 12.98
CA VAL A 173 6.87 -13.00 11.59
C VAL A 173 8.16 -13.63 11.07
N ILE A 174 8.06 -14.30 9.93
CA ILE A 174 9.21 -14.66 9.09
C ILE A 174 9.19 -13.72 7.90
N GLY A 175 10.29 -13.02 7.65
CA GLY A 175 10.42 -12.10 6.53
C GLY A 175 11.33 -12.64 5.44
N THR A 176 11.09 -12.26 4.17
CA THR A 176 12.08 -12.47 3.14
C THR A 176 12.63 -11.17 2.58
N VAL A 177 13.90 -11.20 2.21
CA VAL A 177 14.58 -10.19 1.41
C VAL A 177 15.12 -10.82 0.13
N ARG A 178 15.29 -10.04 -0.93
CA ARG A 178 15.78 -10.58 -2.20
C ARG A 178 17.23 -11.05 -2.16
N ARG A 179 18.09 -10.38 -1.36
CA ARG A 179 19.53 -10.61 -1.32
C ARG A 179 20.04 -10.66 0.11
N GLY A 180 21.04 -11.50 0.37
CA GLY A 180 21.69 -11.62 1.67
C GLY A 180 22.25 -10.30 2.22
N GLY A 181 22.75 -9.42 1.37
CA GLY A 181 23.21 -8.09 1.75
C GLY A 181 22.14 -7.12 2.29
N ASP A 182 20.87 -7.54 2.31
CA ASP A 182 19.74 -6.77 2.83
C ASP A 182 19.28 -7.22 4.23
N LEU A 183 19.83 -8.31 4.74
CA LEU A 183 19.40 -8.91 6.02
C LEU A 183 19.55 -7.93 7.20
N ASP A 184 20.67 -7.22 7.29
CA ASP A 184 20.97 -6.29 8.38
C ASP A 184 20.06 -5.05 8.42
N ARG A 185 19.19 -4.88 7.42
CA ARG A 185 18.26 -3.76 7.31
C ARG A 185 16.87 -4.06 7.89
N VAL A 186 16.63 -5.33 8.18
CA VAL A 186 15.34 -5.76 8.74
C VAL A 186 15.41 -5.63 10.26
N ASP A 187 14.42 -4.96 10.85
CA ASP A 187 14.33 -4.83 12.30
C ASP A 187 13.99 -6.19 12.94
N PRO A 188 14.89 -6.80 13.70
CA PRO A 188 14.67 -8.10 14.32
C PRO A 188 13.60 -8.06 15.43
N ALA A 189 13.27 -6.88 15.96
CA ALA A 189 12.20 -6.73 16.94
C ALA A 189 10.82 -6.96 16.32
N VAL A 190 10.66 -6.66 15.02
CA VAL A 190 9.42 -6.86 14.26
C VAL A 190 9.46 -8.18 13.48
N VAL A 191 10.61 -8.50 12.89
CA VAL A 191 10.83 -9.69 12.05
C VAL A 191 11.98 -10.49 12.63
N PRO A 192 11.72 -11.33 13.64
CA PRO A 192 12.77 -12.07 14.34
C PRO A 192 13.52 -13.07 13.44
N HIS A 193 12.90 -13.48 12.34
CA HIS A 193 13.49 -14.43 11.40
C HIS A 193 13.43 -13.88 9.98
N THR A 194 14.60 -13.64 9.38
CA THR A 194 14.69 -13.14 8.00
C THR A 194 15.49 -14.09 7.13
N VAL A 195 14.95 -14.42 5.96
CA VAL A 195 15.56 -15.31 4.97
C VAL A 195 15.84 -14.54 3.68
N ALA A 196 17.05 -14.66 3.15
CA ALA A 196 17.39 -14.13 1.84
C ALA A 196 16.99 -15.14 0.75
N LEU A 197 16.29 -14.68 -0.29
CA LEU A 197 15.83 -15.55 -1.38
C LEU A 197 16.97 -15.99 -2.32
N ASP A 198 18.13 -15.35 -2.26
CA ASP A 198 19.34 -15.75 -2.98
C ASP A 198 20.22 -16.74 -2.19
N CYS A 199 19.78 -17.25 -1.04
CA CYS A 199 20.42 -18.36 -0.35
C CYS A 199 20.16 -19.68 -1.10
N GLY A 200 20.96 -20.74 -0.81
CA GLY A 200 20.90 -22.00 -1.54
C GLY A 200 19.54 -22.73 -1.46
N ASP A 201 18.85 -22.65 -0.31
CA ASP A 201 17.55 -23.31 -0.08
C ASP A 201 16.66 -22.44 0.84
N PRO A 202 15.92 -21.49 0.27
CA PRO A 202 15.00 -20.64 1.04
C PRO A 202 13.89 -21.43 1.74
N ALA A 203 13.41 -22.53 1.15
CA ALA A 203 12.34 -23.33 1.74
C ALA A 203 12.80 -24.00 3.03
N SER A 204 13.95 -24.65 3.03
CA SER A 204 14.54 -25.24 4.23
C SER A 204 14.86 -24.17 5.29
N ALA A 205 15.34 -22.98 4.89
CA ALA A 205 15.61 -21.89 5.80
C ALA A 205 14.34 -21.37 6.49
N ILE A 206 13.23 -21.24 5.77
CA ILE A 206 11.92 -20.86 6.33
C ILE A 206 11.39 -22.00 7.24
N ARG A 207 11.47 -23.25 6.79
CA ARG A 207 11.01 -24.41 7.55
C ARG A 207 11.77 -24.61 8.87
N ALA A 208 13.01 -24.19 8.98
CA ALA A 208 13.76 -24.21 10.23
C ALA A 208 13.09 -23.36 11.34
N HIS A 209 12.34 -22.32 10.98
CA HIS A 209 11.59 -21.45 11.87
C HIS A 209 10.08 -21.80 11.93
N ALA A 210 9.58 -22.59 10.99
CA ALA A 210 8.21 -23.04 10.89
C ALA A 210 8.15 -24.52 10.50
N PRO A 211 8.52 -25.46 11.39
CA PRO A 211 8.58 -26.90 11.05
C PRO A 211 7.27 -27.46 10.51
N ASP A 212 6.14 -27.04 11.07
CA ASP A 212 4.80 -27.44 10.65
C ASP A 212 4.23 -26.55 9.51
N GLY A 213 5.01 -25.58 9.05
CA GLY A 213 4.66 -24.62 8.00
C GLY A 213 4.11 -23.30 8.53
N VAL A 214 3.98 -22.34 7.58
CA VAL A 214 3.43 -21.01 7.88
C VAL A 214 1.93 -20.99 7.65
N HIS A 215 1.21 -20.30 8.53
CA HIS A 215 -0.27 -20.24 8.48
C HIS A 215 -0.78 -19.18 7.49
N ARG A 216 0.04 -18.19 7.20
CA ARG A 216 -0.29 -17.11 6.26
C ARG A 216 0.96 -16.65 5.52
N VAL A 217 0.78 -16.39 4.22
CA VAL A 217 1.80 -15.78 3.36
C VAL A 217 1.25 -14.46 2.85
N VAL A 218 2.01 -13.38 3.01
CA VAL A 218 1.76 -12.08 2.38
C VAL A 218 2.67 -12.02 1.15
N GLU A 219 2.07 -12.13 -0.05
CA GLU A 219 2.79 -12.44 -1.28
C GLU A 219 2.81 -11.25 -2.25
N VAL A 220 4.02 -10.83 -2.63
CA VAL A 220 4.28 -9.68 -3.51
C VAL A 220 4.58 -10.08 -4.95
N SER A 221 4.92 -11.34 -5.20
CA SER A 221 5.40 -11.81 -6.51
C SER A 221 4.99 -13.26 -6.78
N LEU A 222 3.68 -13.52 -6.79
CA LEU A 222 3.11 -14.86 -6.82
C LEU A 222 3.70 -15.75 -7.92
N SER A 223 3.95 -15.20 -9.13
CA SER A 223 4.53 -15.98 -10.23
C SER A 223 5.97 -16.45 -9.99
N ALA A 224 6.70 -15.78 -9.10
CA ALA A 224 8.08 -16.16 -8.77
C ALA A 224 8.14 -17.07 -7.54
N ASN A 225 7.17 -16.97 -6.64
CA ASN A 225 7.23 -17.60 -5.32
C ASN A 225 6.25 -18.76 -5.13
N ALA A 226 5.39 -19.09 -6.11
CA ALA A 226 4.32 -20.08 -5.96
C ALA A 226 4.82 -21.45 -5.47
N ASP A 227 5.97 -21.92 -5.97
CA ASP A 227 6.57 -23.20 -5.53
C ASP A 227 7.17 -23.08 -4.12
N LEU A 228 7.79 -21.95 -3.79
CA LEU A 228 8.29 -21.68 -2.45
C LEU A 228 7.14 -21.60 -1.44
N ASP A 229 6.07 -20.87 -1.76
CA ASP A 229 4.88 -20.76 -0.92
C ASP A 229 4.30 -22.14 -0.63
N ASN A 230 4.14 -22.98 -1.67
CA ASN A 230 3.68 -24.33 -1.52
C ASN A 230 4.60 -25.16 -0.61
N ALA A 231 5.91 -25.04 -0.76
CA ALA A 231 6.88 -25.81 0.03
C ALA A 231 6.88 -25.46 1.52
N VAL A 232 6.38 -24.27 1.90
CA VAL A 232 6.46 -23.77 3.28
C VAL A 232 5.11 -23.60 3.98
N THR A 233 3.98 -23.67 3.27
CA THR A 233 2.64 -23.53 3.86
C THR A 233 2.27 -24.70 4.76
N ALA A 234 1.55 -24.41 5.85
CA ALA A 234 0.87 -25.37 6.71
C ALA A 234 -0.44 -25.84 6.07
N LEU A 235 -1.09 -26.83 6.68
CA LEU A 235 -2.46 -27.21 6.36
C LEU A 235 -3.41 -26.03 6.64
N ASP A 236 -4.38 -25.79 5.76
CA ASP A 236 -5.36 -24.69 5.83
C ASP A 236 -4.72 -23.27 5.81
N ALA A 237 -3.51 -23.14 5.25
CA ALA A 237 -2.85 -21.85 5.13
C ALA A 237 -3.55 -20.93 4.13
N VAL A 238 -3.32 -19.62 4.31
CA VAL A 238 -3.78 -18.58 3.35
C VAL A 238 -2.57 -17.95 2.67
N VAL A 239 -2.56 -17.92 1.35
CA VAL A 239 -1.63 -17.13 0.53
C VAL A 239 -2.36 -15.90 0.01
N ALA A 240 -2.03 -14.73 0.55
CA ALA A 240 -2.64 -13.44 0.21
C ALA A 240 -1.74 -12.67 -0.75
N ALA A 241 -2.03 -12.74 -2.05
CA ALA A 241 -1.19 -12.19 -3.11
C ALA A 241 -1.74 -10.86 -3.63
N TYR A 242 -0.90 -9.82 -3.61
CA TYR A 242 -1.20 -8.48 -4.11
C TYR A 242 -0.33 -8.05 -5.30
N GLY A 243 0.58 -8.91 -5.74
CA GLY A 243 1.46 -8.63 -6.86
C GLY A 243 1.92 -9.90 -7.57
N THR A 244 2.32 -9.72 -8.82
CA THR A 244 2.94 -10.74 -9.67
C THR A 244 3.77 -10.04 -10.76
N HIS A 245 4.75 -10.74 -11.32
CA HIS A 245 5.51 -10.28 -12.48
C HIS A 245 4.94 -10.80 -13.80
N ALA A 246 4.25 -11.94 -13.78
CA ALA A 246 3.66 -12.54 -14.97
C ALA A 246 2.13 -12.31 -15.00
N ASP A 247 1.58 -12.02 -16.17
CA ASP A 247 0.13 -11.84 -16.36
C ASP A 247 -0.65 -13.14 -16.10
N ARG A 248 0.01 -14.28 -16.27
CA ARG A 248 -0.53 -15.61 -15.97
C ARG A 248 0.46 -16.34 -15.08
N THR A 249 -0.02 -16.81 -13.93
CA THR A 249 0.79 -17.52 -12.93
C THR A 249 0.47 -19.00 -12.97
N GLU A 250 1.50 -19.85 -13.11
CA GLU A 250 1.38 -21.29 -12.90
C GLU A 250 1.39 -21.59 -11.40
N LEU A 251 0.57 -22.54 -10.97
CA LEU A 251 0.43 -22.92 -9.57
C LEU A 251 0.59 -24.42 -9.42
N PRO A 252 1.28 -24.91 -8.37
CA PRO A 252 1.36 -26.31 -8.02
C PRO A 252 0.02 -26.81 -7.46
N PHE A 253 -0.97 -27.03 -8.33
CA PHE A 253 -2.38 -27.25 -7.96
C PHE A 253 -2.57 -28.39 -6.95
N TRP A 254 -2.03 -29.58 -7.23
CA TRP A 254 -2.28 -30.75 -6.39
C TRP A 254 -1.70 -30.61 -4.97
N PRO A 255 -0.46 -30.18 -4.77
CA PRO A 255 0.06 -29.93 -3.43
C PRO A 255 -0.74 -28.88 -2.65
N LEU A 256 -1.09 -27.74 -3.28
CA LEU A 256 -1.90 -26.70 -2.65
C LEU A 256 -3.31 -27.22 -2.28
N LEU A 257 -3.92 -28.06 -3.15
CA LEU A 257 -5.21 -28.69 -2.87
C LEU A 257 -5.12 -29.62 -1.68
N PHE A 258 -4.10 -30.48 -1.60
CA PHE A 258 -3.96 -31.41 -0.47
C PHE A 258 -3.62 -30.71 0.86
N HIS A 259 -3.09 -29.48 0.81
CA HIS A 259 -2.90 -28.64 1.98
C HIS A 259 -4.12 -27.74 2.28
N ASN A 260 -5.23 -27.83 1.52
CA ASN A 260 -6.41 -26.95 1.63
C ASN A 260 -6.05 -25.45 1.60
N VAL A 261 -5.07 -25.06 0.82
CA VAL A 261 -4.61 -23.66 0.77
C VAL A 261 -5.67 -22.74 0.18
N THR A 262 -5.95 -21.66 0.86
CA THR A 262 -6.74 -20.56 0.33
C THR A 262 -5.83 -19.57 -0.40
N LEU A 263 -6.02 -19.39 -1.72
CA LEU A 263 -5.39 -18.31 -2.47
C LEU A 263 -6.32 -17.10 -2.50
N ARG A 264 -5.88 -15.99 -1.92
CA ARG A 264 -6.60 -14.70 -1.91
C ARG A 264 -5.87 -13.68 -2.76
N LEU A 265 -6.46 -13.31 -3.90
CA LEU A 265 -5.95 -12.23 -4.75
C LEU A 265 -6.50 -10.89 -4.26
N LEU A 266 -5.63 -9.89 -4.18
CA LEU A 266 -5.91 -8.61 -3.53
C LEU A 266 -5.72 -7.44 -4.50
N GLY A 267 -6.84 -6.76 -4.84
CA GLY A 267 -6.88 -5.50 -5.58
C GLY A 267 -7.49 -4.41 -4.70
N SER A 268 -6.68 -3.47 -4.22
CA SER A 268 -7.07 -2.51 -3.17
C SER A 268 -8.21 -1.58 -3.57
N ASP A 269 -8.36 -1.25 -4.85
CA ASP A 269 -9.45 -0.40 -5.33
C ASP A 269 -10.82 -1.05 -5.07
N ASP A 270 -10.90 -2.39 -5.15
CA ASP A 270 -12.14 -3.17 -5.07
C ASP A 270 -12.39 -3.83 -3.70
N PHE A 271 -11.60 -3.52 -2.68
CA PHE A 271 -11.89 -4.04 -1.36
C PHE A 271 -13.24 -3.55 -0.84
N PRO A 272 -14.02 -4.38 -0.14
CA PRO A 272 -15.28 -3.97 0.47
C PRO A 272 -15.10 -2.73 1.34
N ALA A 273 -16.03 -1.77 1.25
CA ALA A 273 -15.93 -0.51 2.00
C ALA A 273 -15.81 -0.73 3.52
N ALA A 274 -16.48 -1.75 4.07
CA ALA A 274 -16.35 -2.14 5.48
C ALA A 274 -14.92 -2.58 5.84
N ALA A 275 -14.26 -3.34 4.94
CA ALA A 275 -12.89 -3.78 5.14
C ALA A 275 -11.90 -2.61 5.10
N LYS A 276 -12.08 -1.65 4.17
CA LYS A 276 -11.27 -0.42 4.10
C LYS A 276 -11.44 0.42 5.38
N ARG A 277 -12.66 0.57 5.88
CA ARG A 277 -12.92 1.30 7.15
C ARG A 277 -12.30 0.59 8.36
N GLN A 278 -12.36 -0.75 8.42
CA GLN A 278 -11.69 -1.49 9.49
C GLN A 278 -10.18 -1.32 9.41
N ALA A 279 -9.60 -1.47 8.22
CA ALA A 279 -8.19 -1.23 7.99
C ALA A 279 -7.76 0.18 8.43
N ALA A 280 -8.56 1.20 8.09
CA ALA A 280 -8.27 2.58 8.48
C ALA A 280 -8.24 2.76 10.01
N ARG A 281 -9.16 2.15 10.75
CA ARG A 281 -9.16 2.18 12.22
C ARG A 281 -7.92 1.51 12.81
N ASP A 282 -7.62 0.30 12.34
CA ASP A 282 -6.53 -0.53 12.89
C ASP A 282 -5.16 0.08 12.56
N LEU A 283 -4.98 0.60 11.33
CA LEU A 283 -3.78 1.31 10.92
C LEU A 283 -3.54 2.57 11.77
N THR A 284 -4.60 3.36 12.01
CA THR A 284 -4.49 4.55 12.86
C THR A 284 -4.17 4.17 14.30
N ALA A 285 -4.80 3.12 14.84
CA ALA A 285 -4.54 2.64 16.19
C ALA A 285 -3.11 2.10 16.36
N ALA A 286 -2.64 1.29 15.41
CA ALA A 286 -1.28 0.75 15.42
C ALA A 286 -0.23 1.88 15.28
N ALA A 287 -0.48 2.85 14.39
CA ALA A 287 0.39 4.02 14.23
C ALA A 287 0.43 4.88 15.50
N ALA A 288 -0.72 5.10 16.16
CA ALA A 288 -0.82 5.91 17.37
C ALA A 288 -0.01 5.37 18.56
N VAL A 289 0.22 4.06 18.62
CA VAL A 289 1.06 3.42 19.66
C VAL A 289 2.50 3.19 19.17
N GLY A 290 2.88 3.73 18.01
CA GLY A 290 4.24 3.60 17.48
C GLY A 290 4.56 2.24 16.87
N ALA A 291 3.55 1.38 16.65
CA ALA A 291 3.73 0.06 16.05
C ALA A 291 3.96 0.10 14.53
N LEU A 292 3.72 1.24 13.88
CA LEU A 292 3.95 1.43 12.44
C LEU A 292 4.97 2.54 12.19
N THR A 293 5.95 2.20 11.38
CA THR A 293 6.96 3.12 10.83
C THR A 293 7.06 2.92 9.33
N VAL A 294 7.53 3.94 8.61
CA VAL A 294 7.72 3.88 7.16
C VAL A 294 9.08 4.45 6.79
N ASP A 295 9.82 3.69 6.01
CA ASP A 295 11.07 4.17 5.41
C ASP A 295 10.75 5.09 4.23
N ILE A 296 11.17 6.35 4.29
CA ILE A 296 11.00 7.33 3.21
C ILE A 296 12.27 7.36 2.38
N GLY A 297 12.16 6.88 1.14
CA GLY A 297 13.27 6.85 0.19
C GLY A 297 13.55 8.24 -0.39
N ASP A 298 12.57 8.80 -1.07
CA ASP A 298 12.75 10.06 -1.79
C ASP A 298 11.54 10.99 -1.63
N ARG A 299 11.81 12.29 -1.70
CA ARG A 299 10.82 13.37 -1.66
C ARG A 299 10.99 14.26 -2.88
N PHE A 300 9.92 14.48 -3.60
CA PHE A 300 9.89 15.35 -4.77
C PHE A 300 8.88 16.48 -4.56
N PRO A 301 9.16 17.71 -4.99
CA PRO A 301 8.11 18.72 -5.07
C PRO A 301 7.08 18.33 -6.15
N LEU A 302 5.85 18.82 -6.05
CA LEU A 302 4.78 18.54 -7.02
C LEU A 302 5.18 18.88 -8.47
N ALA A 303 6.06 19.86 -8.67
CA ALA A 303 6.57 20.24 -9.98
C ALA A 303 7.39 19.11 -10.64
N ASP A 304 8.04 18.27 -9.84
CA ASP A 304 8.93 17.21 -10.31
C ASP A 304 8.24 15.82 -10.24
N ILE A 305 6.92 15.79 -10.34
CA ILE A 305 6.10 14.57 -10.24
C ILE A 305 6.50 13.49 -11.26
N ALA A 306 6.99 13.89 -12.45
CA ALA A 306 7.46 12.94 -13.45
C ALA A 306 8.66 12.14 -12.94
N GLU A 307 9.63 12.80 -12.30
CA GLU A 307 10.78 12.14 -11.68
C GLU A 307 10.36 11.23 -10.52
N ALA A 308 9.36 11.65 -9.73
CA ALA A 308 8.79 10.81 -8.67
C ALA A 308 8.18 9.51 -9.22
N HIS A 309 7.45 9.59 -10.35
CA HIS A 309 6.91 8.41 -11.04
C HIS A 309 8.02 7.51 -11.60
N ASP A 310 9.00 8.08 -12.28
CA ASP A 310 10.14 7.34 -12.85
C ASP A 310 10.95 6.65 -11.73
N ARG A 311 11.08 7.30 -10.57
CA ARG A 311 11.72 6.72 -9.39
C ARG A 311 10.98 5.50 -8.85
N VAL A 312 9.63 5.51 -8.88
CA VAL A 312 8.80 4.35 -8.51
C VAL A 312 8.92 3.25 -9.57
N ASP A 313 8.88 3.58 -10.85
CA ASP A 313 9.03 2.62 -11.97
C ASP A 313 10.40 1.94 -11.99
N ALA A 314 11.45 2.65 -11.63
CA ALA A 314 12.80 2.09 -11.48
C ALA A 314 12.92 1.09 -10.33
N GLY A 315 11.93 1.04 -9.43
CA GLY A 315 11.92 0.12 -8.30
C GLY A 315 13.04 0.43 -7.32
N GLY A 316 12.82 1.26 -6.37
CA GLY A 316 13.77 1.56 -5.31
C GLY A 316 13.22 1.26 -3.94
N ARG A 317 14.03 1.51 -2.93
CA ARG A 317 13.68 1.29 -1.54
C ARG A 317 13.02 2.53 -0.94
N GLY A 318 12.18 2.32 0.05
CA GLY A 318 11.44 3.36 0.75
C GLY A 318 10.26 3.90 -0.06
N ARG A 319 9.43 4.65 0.63
CA ARG A 319 8.30 5.34 0.02
C ARG A 319 8.77 6.54 -0.79
N VAL A 320 8.15 6.75 -1.93
CA VAL A 320 8.29 7.98 -2.71
C VAL A 320 7.11 8.88 -2.38
N LEU A 321 7.42 10.09 -1.97
CA LEU A 321 6.45 11.10 -1.58
C LEU A 321 6.58 12.36 -2.43
N VAL A 322 5.44 13.01 -2.68
CA VAL A 322 5.38 14.31 -3.36
C VAL A 322 4.93 15.36 -2.34
N THR A 323 5.75 16.39 -2.12
CA THR A 323 5.39 17.54 -1.29
C THR A 323 4.56 18.54 -2.11
N VAL A 324 3.43 18.93 -1.55
CA VAL A 324 2.49 19.83 -2.22
C VAL A 324 2.65 21.25 -1.65
N PRO A 325 2.80 22.29 -2.48
CA PRO A 325 2.93 23.66 -2.00
C PRO A 325 1.65 24.13 -1.29
N GLY A 326 1.82 24.90 -0.21
CA GLY A 326 0.72 25.44 0.59
C GLY A 326 -0.08 26.54 -0.13
#